data_6a7ea73c1d2dd9ff755c2bbb8cc3f153
#
_entry.id   6a7ea73c1d2dd9ff755c2bbb8cc3f153
#
_cell.length_a   1.000
_cell.length_b   1.000
_cell.length_c   1.000
_cell.angle_alpha   90.00
_cell.angle_beta   90.00
_cell.angle_gamma   90.00
#
_symmetry.space_group_name_H-M   'P 1'
#
loop_
_entity.id
_entity.type
_entity.pdbx_description
1 polymer ?
#
loop_
_entity_poly.entity_id
_entity_poly.type
_entity_poly.pdbx_seq_one_letter_code
_entity_poly.pdbx_strand_id
1 'polypeptide(L)'
;MQYLAFKLDGVEYAVDVRIVQNVVEYAGETAVPSRLPYFRGVMDLRGESVPILDLRAKLGLRAGELGSDACVLVFTLPGAGERALVGALVDGVSGVVDLEETTDSDADDAVHGVWEPFVLGISRLDGRAIVRMSPDGLFSSREIGDALAG
;
A
#
# COMPACT_ATOMS: atom_id res chain seq x y z
N MET A 1 11.04 -10.01 -12.18
CA MET A 1 11.24 -9.00 -11.11
C MET A 1 10.45 -9.40 -9.87
N GLN A 2 11.00 -9.18 -8.69
CA GLN A 2 10.38 -9.60 -7.45
C GLN A 2 9.44 -8.53 -6.88
N TYR A 3 8.28 -8.96 -6.48
CA TYR A 3 7.23 -8.13 -5.89
C TYR A 3 6.80 -8.70 -4.55
N LEU A 4 6.39 -7.81 -3.65
CA LEU A 4 5.72 -8.22 -2.42
C LEU A 4 4.21 -8.24 -2.68
N ALA A 5 3.61 -9.41 -2.55
CA ALA A 5 2.18 -9.59 -2.76
C ALA A 5 1.43 -9.46 -1.44
N PHE A 6 0.32 -8.74 -1.46
CA PHE A 6 -0.51 -8.51 -0.29
C PHE A 6 -1.98 -8.51 -0.70
N LYS A 7 -2.86 -8.59 0.28
CA LYS A 7 -4.30 -8.68 0.04
C LYS A 7 -5.03 -7.46 0.57
N LEU A 8 -5.98 -6.99 -0.22
CA LEU A 8 -6.94 -5.96 0.17
C LEU A 8 -8.33 -6.43 -0.29
N ASP A 9 -9.25 -6.59 0.66
CA ASP A 9 -10.63 -6.99 0.39
C ASP A 9 -10.72 -8.22 -0.55
N GLY A 10 -9.88 -9.22 -0.29
CA GLY A 10 -9.89 -10.49 -1.03
C GLY A 10 -9.17 -10.47 -2.38
N VAL A 11 -8.63 -9.34 -2.80
CA VAL A 11 -7.91 -9.20 -4.06
C VAL A 11 -6.41 -9.10 -3.79
N GLU A 12 -5.58 -9.75 -4.61
CA GLU A 12 -4.14 -9.67 -4.48
C GLU A 12 -3.57 -8.49 -5.25
N TYR A 13 -2.70 -7.75 -4.57
CA TYR A 13 -1.95 -6.63 -5.13
C TYR A 13 -0.46 -6.90 -4.92
N ALA A 14 0.37 -6.19 -5.65
CA ALA A 14 1.81 -6.35 -5.49
C ALA A 14 2.53 -5.02 -5.73
N VAL A 15 3.60 -4.82 -4.97
CA VAL A 15 4.49 -3.67 -5.14
C VAL A 15 5.93 -4.19 -5.26
N ASP A 16 6.78 -3.40 -5.91
CA ASP A 16 8.20 -3.72 -6.04
C ASP A 16 8.80 -3.96 -4.65
N VAL A 17 9.38 -5.13 -4.45
CA VAL A 17 9.91 -5.50 -3.12
C VAL A 17 11.02 -4.55 -2.66
N ARG A 18 11.72 -3.90 -3.59
CA ARG A 18 12.84 -3.01 -3.25
C ARG A 18 12.43 -1.74 -2.51
N ILE A 19 11.18 -1.33 -2.63
CA ILE A 19 10.69 -0.12 -1.98
C ILE A 19 10.17 -0.37 -0.57
N VAL A 20 9.97 -1.62 -0.21
CA VAL A 20 9.42 -2.00 1.10
C VAL A 20 10.57 -2.10 2.10
N GLN A 21 10.55 -1.24 3.12
CA GLN A 21 11.55 -1.23 4.17
C GLN A 21 11.31 -2.34 5.20
N ASN A 22 10.05 -2.49 5.60
CA ASN A 22 9.65 -3.42 6.64
C ASN A 22 8.26 -3.95 6.36
N VAL A 23 7.98 -5.14 6.87
CA VAL A 23 6.63 -5.69 6.99
C VAL A 23 6.46 -6.01 8.47
N VAL A 24 5.49 -5.38 9.13
CA VAL A 24 5.25 -5.60 10.54
C VAL A 24 3.80 -5.97 10.79
N GLU A 25 3.58 -6.78 11.83
CA GLU A 25 2.22 -7.10 12.24
C GLU A 25 1.52 -5.84 12.72
N TYR A 26 0.25 -5.71 12.37
CA TYR A 26 -0.54 -4.58 12.85
C TYR A 26 -0.87 -4.78 14.32
N ALA A 27 -0.44 -3.87 15.16
CA ALA A 27 -0.67 -3.91 16.61
C ALA A 27 -1.38 -2.64 17.11
N GLY A 28 -2.00 -1.90 16.21
CA GLY A 28 -2.67 -0.67 16.54
C GLY A 28 -1.83 0.57 16.23
N GLU A 29 -2.46 1.71 16.34
CA GLU A 29 -1.83 3.01 16.12
C GLU A 29 -2.32 4.03 17.13
N THR A 30 -1.56 5.12 17.29
CA THR A 30 -2.02 6.30 18.02
C THR A 30 -2.78 7.18 17.04
N ALA A 31 -4.07 7.38 17.30
CA ALA A 31 -4.92 8.17 16.42
C ALA A 31 -4.49 9.64 16.43
N VAL A 32 -4.37 10.22 15.24
CA VAL A 32 -4.02 11.62 15.06
C VAL A 32 -5.08 12.25 14.15
N PRO A 33 -5.68 13.38 14.52
CA PRO A 33 -6.65 14.03 13.64
C PRO A 33 -6.06 14.40 12.29
N SER A 34 -6.81 14.12 11.23
CA SER A 34 -6.38 14.44 9.87
C SER A 34 -7.59 14.68 8.98
N ARG A 35 -7.39 15.48 7.92
CA ARG A 35 -8.40 15.68 6.88
C ARG A 35 -8.54 14.50 5.94
N LEU A 36 -7.52 13.64 5.89
CA LEU A 36 -7.54 12.48 5.00
C LEU A 36 -8.30 11.34 5.64
N PRO A 37 -9.41 10.87 5.05
CA PRO A 37 -10.23 9.82 5.64
C PRO A 37 -9.52 8.48 5.75
N TYR A 38 -8.46 8.26 4.96
CA TYR A 38 -7.68 7.02 5.01
C TYR A 38 -6.47 7.10 5.96
N PHE A 39 -6.23 8.23 6.59
CA PHE A 39 -5.15 8.38 7.56
C PHE A 39 -5.65 7.90 8.93
N ARG A 40 -4.98 6.89 9.48
CA ARG A 40 -5.41 6.28 10.75
C ARG A 40 -4.71 6.88 11.96
N GLY A 41 -3.47 7.27 11.81
CA GLY A 41 -2.67 7.78 12.92
C GLY A 41 -1.20 7.45 12.70
N VAL A 42 -0.45 7.34 13.79
CA VAL A 42 0.97 7.02 13.72
C VAL A 42 1.27 5.79 14.58
N MET A 43 2.28 5.03 14.16
CA MET A 43 2.82 3.96 14.99
C MET A 43 4.29 4.22 15.23
N ASP A 44 4.79 3.71 16.35
CA ASP A 44 6.21 3.80 16.68
C ASP A 44 6.93 2.61 16.06
N LEU A 45 7.96 2.90 15.25
CA LEU A 45 8.82 1.89 14.67
C LEU A 45 10.27 2.23 15.04
N ARG A 46 10.80 1.53 16.03
CA ARG A 46 12.18 1.72 16.49
C ARG A 46 12.51 3.17 16.82
N GLY A 47 11.59 3.86 17.50
CA GLY A 47 11.76 5.23 17.89
C GLY A 47 11.35 6.26 16.85
N GLU A 48 10.93 5.83 15.66
CA GLU A 48 10.43 6.73 14.62
C GLU A 48 8.90 6.65 14.58
N SER A 49 8.25 7.81 14.45
CA SER A 49 6.81 7.87 14.26
C SER A 49 6.49 7.71 12.78
N VAL A 50 5.77 6.65 12.45
CA VAL A 50 5.43 6.32 11.06
C VAL A 50 3.93 6.55 10.85
N PRO A 51 3.53 7.44 9.92
CA PRO A 51 2.12 7.62 9.63
C PRO A 51 1.55 6.36 8.96
N ILE A 52 0.35 5.96 9.40
CA ILE A 52 -0.33 4.76 8.91
C ILE A 52 -1.52 5.16 8.08
N LEU A 53 -1.54 4.72 6.84
CA LEU A 53 -2.65 4.92 5.91
C LEU A 53 -3.37 3.60 5.70
N ASP A 54 -4.70 3.64 5.76
CA ASP A 54 -5.51 2.47 5.42
C ASP A 54 -5.64 2.40 3.91
N LEU A 55 -4.93 1.46 3.30
CA LEU A 55 -4.88 1.35 1.85
C LEU A 55 -6.22 0.97 1.25
N ARG A 56 -7.04 0.22 1.99
CA ARG A 56 -8.39 -0.12 1.54
C ARG A 56 -9.25 1.13 1.41
N ALA A 57 -9.19 2.01 2.39
CA ALA A 57 -9.94 3.26 2.37
C ALA A 57 -9.43 4.19 1.27
N LYS A 58 -8.12 4.25 1.07
CA LYS A 58 -7.52 5.06 0.01
C LYS A 58 -8.01 4.65 -1.38
N LEU A 59 -8.16 3.36 -1.61
CA LEU A 59 -8.59 2.83 -2.90
C LEU A 59 -10.11 2.74 -3.04
N GLY A 60 -10.85 3.17 -2.03
CA GLY A 60 -12.31 3.12 -2.05
C GLY A 60 -12.88 1.72 -1.89
N LEU A 61 -12.11 0.80 -1.33
CA LEU A 61 -12.54 -0.57 -1.09
C LEU A 61 -13.32 -0.67 0.21
N ARG A 62 -14.04 -1.78 0.36
CA ARG A 62 -14.81 -2.04 1.58
C ARG A 62 -13.86 -2.26 2.75
N ALA A 63 -13.87 -1.34 3.71
CA ALA A 63 -13.06 -1.42 4.92
C ALA A 63 -13.88 -2.06 6.05
N GLY A 64 -13.84 -3.39 6.11
CA GLY A 64 -14.41 -4.12 7.25
C GLY A 64 -13.43 -4.15 8.42
N GLU A 65 -13.75 -4.96 9.43
CA GLU A 65 -12.85 -5.18 10.54
C GLU A 65 -11.56 -5.84 10.06
N LEU A 66 -10.46 -5.45 10.69
CA LEU A 66 -9.16 -6.04 10.37
C LEU A 66 -9.07 -7.43 11.01
N GLY A 67 -8.65 -8.40 10.21
CA GLY A 67 -8.41 -9.74 10.71
C GLY A 67 -7.07 -9.86 11.42
N SER A 68 -6.80 -11.05 11.93
CA SER A 68 -5.54 -11.34 12.64
C SER A 68 -4.30 -11.30 11.73
N ASP A 69 -4.50 -11.35 10.42
CA ASP A 69 -3.40 -11.34 9.44
C ASP A 69 -3.01 -9.93 8.99
N ALA A 70 -3.67 -8.89 9.49
CA ALA A 70 -3.40 -7.52 9.11
C ALA A 70 -1.95 -7.14 9.38
N CYS A 71 -1.35 -6.48 8.39
CA CYS A 71 0.06 -6.07 8.43
C CYS A 71 0.20 -4.63 7.99
N VAL A 72 1.32 -4.03 8.34
CA VAL A 72 1.71 -2.71 7.85
C VAL A 72 2.94 -2.86 6.98
N LEU A 73 2.83 -2.41 5.73
CA LEU A 73 3.96 -2.33 4.81
C LEU A 73 4.59 -0.95 4.96
N VAL A 74 5.85 -0.90 5.35
CA VAL A 74 6.55 0.37 5.56
C VAL A 74 7.39 0.70 4.33
N PHE A 75 7.13 1.85 3.74
CA PHE A 75 7.82 2.33 2.54
C PHE A 75 8.63 3.57 2.84
N THR A 76 9.68 3.79 2.05
CA THR A 76 10.38 5.06 2.01
C THR A 76 9.76 5.91 0.90
N LEU A 77 9.38 7.16 1.24
CA LEU A 77 8.85 8.09 0.24
C LEU A 77 9.98 8.72 -0.54
N PRO A 78 9.95 8.64 -1.88
CA PRO A 78 10.97 9.31 -2.70
C PRO A 78 10.76 10.83 -2.69
N GLY A 79 11.86 11.57 -2.82
CA GLY A 79 11.84 13.01 -3.02
C GLY A 79 11.56 13.84 -1.78
N ALA A 80 11.56 13.26 -0.60
CA ALA A 80 11.27 13.98 0.65
C ALA A 80 12.52 14.63 1.28
N GLY A 81 13.66 14.61 0.62
CA GLY A 81 14.92 15.19 1.12
C GLY A 81 15.53 14.43 2.28
N GLU A 82 14.76 14.11 3.27
CA GLU A 82 15.11 13.20 4.35
C GLU A 82 14.31 11.92 4.20
N ARG A 83 14.74 10.86 4.85
CA ARG A 83 14.05 9.58 4.83
C ARG A 83 12.70 9.70 5.51
N ALA A 84 11.66 9.86 4.73
CA ALA A 84 10.30 9.84 5.25
C ALA A 84 9.72 8.43 5.06
N LEU A 85 9.23 7.85 6.14
CA LEU A 85 8.58 6.55 6.12
C LEU A 85 7.07 6.72 6.14
N VAL A 86 6.37 5.83 5.46
CA VAL A 86 4.92 5.74 5.50
C VAL A 86 4.53 4.28 5.59
N GLY A 87 3.52 3.98 6.39
CA GLY A 87 2.98 2.64 6.54
C GLY A 87 1.65 2.49 5.82
N ALA A 88 1.50 1.42 5.08
CA ALA A 88 0.25 1.06 4.42
C ALA A 88 -0.36 -0.14 5.15
N LEU A 89 -1.53 0.05 5.73
CA LEU A 89 -2.26 -1.01 6.41
C LEU A 89 -2.97 -1.88 5.36
N VAL A 90 -2.68 -3.17 5.39
CA VAL A 90 -3.25 -4.15 4.44
C VAL A 90 -3.86 -5.32 5.22
N ASP A 91 -4.73 -6.08 4.55
CA ASP A 91 -5.42 -7.21 5.20
C ASP A 91 -4.51 -8.39 5.47
N GLY A 92 -3.46 -8.55 4.69
CA GLY A 92 -2.50 -9.63 4.87
C GLY A 92 -1.41 -9.58 3.82
N VAL A 93 -0.33 -10.30 4.06
CA VAL A 93 0.81 -10.41 3.14
C VAL A 93 0.91 -11.84 2.66
N SER A 94 0.99 -12.03 1.34
CA SER A 94 1.12 -13.36 0.73
C SER A 94 2.57 -13.82 0.61
N GLY A 95 3.50 -12.88 0.50
CA GLY A 95 4.92 -13.16 0.36
C GLY A 95 5.53 -12.53 -0.88
N VAL A 96 6.79 -12.89 -1.15
CA VAL A 96 7.51 -12.38 -2.32
C VAL A 96 7.23 -13.29 -3.51
N VAL A 97 6.84 -12.69 -4.63
CA VAL A 97 6.55 -13.42 -5.87
C VAL A 97 7.33 -12.81 -7.03
N ASP A 98 7.62 -13.65 -8.02
CA ASP A 98 8.27 -13.19 -9.24
C ASP A 98 7.21 -12.97 -10.32
N LEU A 99 7.07 -11.73 -10.76
CA LEU A 99 6.07 -11.35 -11.75
C LEU A 99 6.75 -10.74 -12.97
N GLU A 100 6.21 -11.06 -14.14
CA GLU A 100 6.62 -10.40 -15.38
C GLU A 100 6.00 -9.00 -15.44
N GLU A 101 6.78 -8.08 -15.97
CA GLU A 101 6.33 -6.68 -16.11
C GLU A 101 5.43 -6.46 -17.33
N THR A 102 5.19 -7.52 -18.10
CA THR A 102 4.32 -7.42 -19.27
C THR A 102 2.90 -7.10 -18.85
N THR A 103 2.37 -6.09 -19.47
CA THR A 103 1.02 -5.64 -19.23
C THR A 103 0.05 -6.49 -20.06
N ASP A 104 -0.94 -7.07 -19.42
CA ASP A 104 -2.07 -7.68 -20.13
C ASP A 104 -3.03 -6.54 -20.50
N SER A 105 -3.05 -6.16 -21.77
CA SER A 105 -3.79 -5.00 -22.25
C SER A 105 -5.30 -5.10 -21.99
N ASP A 106 -5.87 -6.30 -22.06
CA ASP A 106 -7.30 -6.48 -21.81
C ASP A 106 -7.63 -6.28 -20.32
N ALA A 107 -6.74 -6.74 -19.45
CA ALA A 107 -6.91 -6.56 -18.03
C ALA A 107 -6.69 -5.09 -17.62
N ASP A 108 -5.77 -4.40 -18.28
CA ASP A 108 -5.52 -2.98 -18.03
C ASP A 108 -6.74 -2.13 -18.33
N ASP A 109 -7.42 -2.39 -19.44
CA ASP A 109 -8.63 -1.65 -19.80
C ASP A 109 -9.72 -1.80 -18.74
N ALA A 110 -9.78 -2.95 -18.08
CA ALA A 110 -10.77 -3.21 -17.05
C ALA A 110 -10.51 -2.41 -15.76
N VAL A 111 -9.26 -2.10 -15.43
CA VAL A 111 -8.91 -1.44 -14.19
C VAL A 111 -8.55 0.03 -14.35
N HIS A 112 -8.21 0.46 -15.55
CA HIS A 112 -7.69 1.81 -15.83
C HIS A 112 -8.59 2.94 -15.38
N GLY A 113 -9.86 2.82 -15.52
CA GLY A 113 -10.79 3.90 -15.18
C GLY A 113 -11.07 4.04 -13.69
N VAL A 114 -10.64 3.07 -12.86
CA VAL A 114 -11.03 3.01 -11.45
C VAL A 114 -9.86 3.35 -10.53
N TRP A 115 -8.66 2.85 -10.82
CA TRP A 115 -7.53 2.94 -9.89
C TRP A 115 -6.31 3.66 -10.46
N GLU A 116 -6.46 4.30 -11.61
CA GLU A 116 -5.40 5.15 -12.12
C GLU A 116 -5.20 6.35 -11.19
N PRO A 117 -3.95 6.76 -10.89
CA PRO A 117 -2.67 6.29 -11.43
C PRO A 117 -1.99 5.19 -10.63
N PHE A 118 -2.69 4.52 -9.75
CA PHE A 118 -2.10 3.56 -8.81
C PHE A 118 -1.70 2.24 -9.45
N VAL A 119 -2.34 1.87 -10.56
CA VAL A 119 -2.17 0.56 -11.17
C VAL A 119 -1.17 0.63 -12.31
N LEU A 120 -0.13 -0.23 -12.23
CA LEU A 120 0.84 -0.42 -13.33
C LEU A 120 0.34 -1.44 -14.35
N GLY A 121 -0.40 -2.43 -13.91
CA GLY A 121 -0.91 -3.49 -14.75
C GLY A 121 -1.35 -4.68 -13.92
N ILE A 122 -1.79 -5.74 -14.61
CA ILE A 122 -2.20 -6.98 -13.97
C ILE A 122 -1.29 -8.11 -14.47
N SER A 123 -0.75 -8.87 -13.54
CA SER A 123 0.04 -10.06 -13.84
C SER A 123 -0.74 -11.30 -13.44
N ARG A 124 -0.47 -12.42 -14.11
CA ARG A 124 -1.08 -13.69 -13.75
C ARG A 124 -0.01 -14.62 -13.19
N LEU A 125 -0.35 -15.26 -12.08
CA LEU A 125 0.54 -16.21 -11.43
C LEU A 125 -0.30 -17.37 -10.93
N ASP A 126 -0.04 -18.57 -11.45
CA ASP A 126 -0.75 -19.80 -11.07
C ASP A 126 -2.27 -19.67 -11.15
N GLY A 127 -2.76 -19.02 -12.21
CA GLY A 127 -4.19 -18.82 -12.43
C GLY A 127 -4.80 -17.66 -11.65
N ARG A 128 -4.01 -16.96 -10.85
CA ARG A 128 -4.48 -15.81 -10.05
C ARG A 128 -4.09 -14.50 -10.74
N ALA A 129 -4.97 -13.53 -10.66
CA ALA A 129 -4.67 -12.18 -11.11
C ALA A 129 -4.09 -11.38 -9.95
N ILE A 130 -2.97 -10.72 -10.19
CA ILE A 130 -2.31 -9.88 -9.20
C ILE A 130 -2.16 -8.48 -9.78
N VAL A 131 -2.69 -7.48 -9.09
CA VAL A 131 -2.66 -6.08 -9.53
C VAL A 131 -1.35 -5.44 -9.08
N ARG A 132 -0.51 -5.09 -10.05
CA ARG A 132 0.77 -4.42 -9.75
C ARG A 132 0.52 -2.94 -9.55
N MET A 133 1.02 -2.39 -8.45
CA MET A 133 0.78 -1.02 -8.06
C MET A 133 2.05 -0.19 -8.03
N SER A 134 1.89 1.09 -8.33
CA SER A 134 2.96 2.06 -8.22
C SER A 134 2.86 2.79 -6.88
N PRO A 135 3.90 2.73 -6.04
CA PRO A 135 3.90 3.48 -4.78
C PRO A 135 3.89 4.99 -4.99
N ASP A 136 4.50 5.47 -6.07
CA ASP A 136 4.51 6.89 -6.40
C ASP A 136 3.10 7.42 -6.66
N GLY A 137 2.23 6.59 -7.20
CA GLY A 137 0.84 6.94 -7.39
C GLY A 137 -0.01 6.78 -6.14
N LEU A 138 0.42 5.92 -5.21
CA LEU A 138 -0.33 5.66 -3.97
C LEU A 138 -0.12 6.75 -2.93
N PHE A 139 1.12 7.21 -2.75
CA PHE A 139 1.47 8.15 -1.71
C PHE A 139 2.37 9.25 -2.27
N SER A 140 2.07 10.50 -1.96
CA SER A 140 2.96 11.61 -2.26
C SER A 140 3.45 12.22 -0.96
N SER A 141 4.66 12.79 -0.99
CA SER A 141 5.22 13.49 0.16
C SER A 141 4.31 14.63 0.61
N ARG A 142 3.67 15.32 -0.34
CA ARG A 142 2.74 16.40 -0.06
C ARG A 142 1.51 15.91 0.70
N GLU A 143 0.94 14.79 0.25
CA GLU A 143 -0.23 14.19 0.87
C GLU A 143 0.04 13.78 2.32
N ILE A 144 1.20 13.16 2.56
CA ILE A 144 1.61 12.74 3.90
C ILE A 144 1.87 13.96 4.78
N GLY A 145 2.54 14.99 4.23
CA GLY A 145 2.79 16.23 4.96
C GLY A 145 1.49 16.92 5.37
N ASP A 146 0.52 16.98 4.48
CA ASP A 146 -0.80 17.56 4.76
C ASP A 146 -1.52 16.79 5.86
N ALA A 147 -1.43 15.45 5.86
CA ALA A 147 -2.03 14.62 6.90
C ALA A 147 -1.41 14.91 8.29
N LEU A 148 -0.10 15.05 8.35
CA LEU A 148 0.61 15.31 9.60
C LEU A 148 0.47 16.74 10.09
N ALA A 149 0.19 17.68 9.20
CA ALA A 149 0.01 19.08 9.56
C ALA A 149 -1.34 19.35 10.22
N GLY A 150 -2.20 18.37 10.25
CA GLY A 150 -3.50 18.47 10.91
C GLY A 150 -4.62 18.69 10.02
#